data_5208879dd7c7ae9476c8db43b27c8476
#
_entry.id   5208879dd7c7ae9476c8db43b27c8476
#
_cell.length_a   1.000
_cell.length_b   1.000
_cell.length_c   1.000
_cell.angle_alpha   90.00
_cell.angle_beta   90.00
_cell.angle_gamma   90.00
#
_symmetry.space_group_name_H-M   'P 1'
#
loop_
_entity.id
_entity.type
_entity.pdbx_description
1 polymer ?
#
loop_
_entity_poly.entity_id
_entity_poly.type
_entity_poly.pdbx_seq_one_letter_code
_entity_poly.pdbx_strand_id
1 'polypeptide(L)'
;GQAFITDKMPQNFRYIALICAAFPEAKIVHVQRNAEATCWSNFKHFFASKDLGYSYNLADTVDYYGLYKDLMHFWSQSYSERIYNLDYDKLTEDQEPQTLRLIEYLELNWEDACLAPQNNKRSVKTASQQQVRQKVYKGSSQAWRKYEPFLDGVFDGLKV
;
A
#
# COMPACT_ATOMS: atom_id res chain seq x y z
N GLY A 1 17.16 -22.54 -7.22
CA GLY A 1 16.32 -21.64 -6.43
C GLY A 1 15.91 -20.44 -7.27
N GLN A 2 14.87 -19.73 -6.88
CA GLN A 2 14.49 -18.47 -7.54
C GLN A 2 15.52 -17.40 -7.19
N ALA A 3 15.90 -16.57 -8.15
CA ALA A 3 16.86 -15.48 -7.93
C ALA A 3 16.31 -14.39 -6.99
N PHE A 4 14.98 -14.19 -7.00
CA PHE A 4 14.30 -13.19 -6.19
C PHE A 4 13.09 -13.78 -5.48
N ILE A 5 12.83 -13.31 -4.29
CA ILE A 5 11.64 -13.63 -3.48
C ILE A 5 10.96 -12.32 -3.12
N THR A 6 9.64 -12.27 -3.28
CA THR A 6 8.83 -11.14 -2.82
C THR A 6 7.87 -11.59 -1.73
N ASP A 7 7.81 -10.83 -0.65
CA ASP A 7 6.78 -10.95 0.37
C ASP A 7 5.89 -9.70 0.40
N LYS A 8 4.59 -9.90 0.56
CA LYS A 8 3.63 -8.80 0.72
C LYS A 8 2.64 -9.14 1.82
N MET A 9 2.82 -8.53 2.98
CA MET A 9 1.83 -8.49 4.05
C MET A 9 1.63 -7.02 4.46
N PRO A 10 0.40 -6.50 4.48
CA PRO A 10 0.14 -5.10 4.83
C PRO A 10 0.71 -4.70 6.20
N GLN A 11 0.79 -5.62 7.15
CA GLN A 11 1.32 -5.35 8.49
C GLN A 11 2.85 -5.43 8.62
N ASN A 12 3.59 -5.72 7.55
CA ASN A 12 5.06 -5.77 7.58
C ASN A 12 5.70 -4.45 8.01
N PHE A 13 5.00 -3.32 7.86
CA PHE A 13 5.48 -2.03 8.36
C PHE A 13 5.80 -2.03 9.86
N ARG A 14 5.21 -2.94 10.65
CA ARG A 14 5.47 -3.10 12.09
C ARG A 14 6.82 -3.75 12.39
N TYR A 15 7.42 -4.40 11.39
CA TYR A 15 8.58 -5.26 11.56
C TYR A 15 9.78 -4.84 10.70
N ILE A 16 9.81 -3.61 10.19
CA ILE A 16 10.86 -3.14 9.27
C ILE A 16 12.26 -3.33 9.85
N ALA A 17 12.48 -3.01 11.12
CA ALA A 17 13.79 -3.23 11.76
C ALA A 17 14.19 -4.70 11.77
N LEU A 18 13.26 -5.61 12.09
CA LEU A 18 13.52 -7.05 12.08
C LEU A 18 13.78 -7.57 10.67
N ILE A 19 13.03 -7.08 9.68
CA ILE A 19 13.25 -7.42 8.26
C ILE A 19 14.63 -6.96 7.83
N CYS A 20 15.02 -5.73 8.15
CA CYS A 20 16.33 -5.18 7.81
C CYS A 20 17.48 -5.93 8.50
N ALA A 21 17.28 -6.39 9.73
CA ALA A 21 18.29 -7.16 10.46
C ALA A 21 18.42 -8.60 9.93
N ALA A 22 17.28 -9.25 9.62
CA ALA A 22 17.27 -10.62 9.12
C ALA A 22 17.71 -10.74 7.65
N PHE A 23 17.42 -9.71 6.87
CA PHE A 23 17.70 -9.66 5.42
C PHE A 23 18.40 -8.34 5.06
N PRO A 24 19.71 -8.23 5.26
CA PRO A 24 20.46 -6.99 5.00
C PRO A 24 20.33 -6.48 3.56
N GLU A 25 20.13 -7.36 2.59
CA GLU A 25 19.98 -7.03 1.17
C GLU A 25 18.52 -6.74 0.74
N ALA A 26 17.54 -6.93 1.66
CA ALA A 26 16.14 -6.72 1.28
C ALA A 26 15.85 -5.26 0.96
N LYS A 27 15.18 -5.01 -0.14
CA LYS A 27 14.64 -3.70 -0.52
C LYS A 27 13.18 -3.62 -0.08
N ILE A 28 12.79 -2.51 0.52
CA ILE A 28 11.45 -2.32 1.06
C ILE A 28 10.71 -1.34 0.17
N VAL A 29 9.59 -1.76 -0.38
CA VAL A 29 8.68 -0.89 -1.14
C VAL A 29 7.48 -0.58 -0.25
N HIS A 30 7.38 0.65 0.20
CA HIS A 30 6.27 1.16 0.98
C HIS A 30 5.24 1.83 0.07
N VAL A 31 4.12 1.17 -0.16
CA VAL A 31 3.03 1.69 -1.00
C VAL A 31 2.14 2.60 -0.18
N GLN A 32 2.13 3.89 -0.52
CA GLN A 32 1.28 4.90 0.09
C GLN A 32 0.10 5.25 -0.82
N ARG A 33 -1.03 5.53 -0.23
CA ARG A 33 -2.24 5.97 -0.91
C ARG A 33 -2.89 7.08 -0.09
N ASN A 34 -3.78 7.88 -0.73
CA ASN A 34 -4.61 8.85 -0.02
C ASN A 34 -5.19 8.26 1.28
N ALA A 35 -5.02 8.98 2.38
CA ALA A 35 -5.33 8.51 3.73
C ALA A 35 -6.80 8.14 3.90
N GLU A 36 -7.70 9.05 3.51
CA GLU A 36 -9.14 8.87 3.61
C GLU A 36 -9.61 7.69 2.76
N ALA A 37 -9.04 7.55 1.53
CA ALA A 37 -9.35 6.42 0.67
C ALA A 37 -8.88 5.09 1.26
N THR A 38 -7.75 5.10 1.98
CA THR A 38 -7.21 3.92 2.66
C THR A 38 -8.11 3.52 3.82
N CYS A 39 -8.45 4.46 4.71
CA CYS A 39 -9.33 4.22 5.85
C CYS A 39 -10.72 3.76 5.39
N TRP A 40 -11.30 4.45 4.41
CA TRP A 40 -12.58 4.07 3.83
C TRP A 40 -12.55 2.68 3.20
N SER A 41 -11.49 2.34 2.48
CA SER A 41 -11.35 1.03 1.85
C SER A 41 -11.24 -0.09 2.88
N ASN A 42 -10.53 0.13 3.97
CA ASN A 42 -10.44 -0.83 5.07
C ASN A 42 -11.78 -1.01 5.77
N PHE A 43 -12.46 0.09 6.11
CA PHE A 43 -13.75 0.06 6.81
C PHE A 43 -14.84 -0.68 6.02
N LYS A 44 -14.97 -0.43 4.72
CA LYS A 44 -16.02 -1.07 3.89
C LYS A 44 -15.74 -2.53 3.55
N HIS A 45 -14.54 -3.05 3.85
CA HIS A 45 -14.14 -4.42 3.54
C HIS A 45 -14.36 -5.33 4.74
N PHE A 46 -15.01 -6.46 4.52
CA PHE A 46 -15.06 -7.50 5.53
C PHE A 46 -13.76 -8.31 5.52
N PHE A 47 -13.04 -8.29 6.64
CA PHE A 47 -11.86 -9.11 6.84
C PHE A 47 -12.17 -10.23 7.84
N ALA A 48 -12.00 -11.48 7.43
CA ALA A 48 -12.21 -12.64 8.30
C ALA A 48 -11.14 -12.77 9.40
N SER A 49 -10.01 -12.06 9.31
CA SER A 49 -8.93 -12.09 10.30
C SER A 49 -9.30 -11.28 11.54
N LYS A 50 -9.12 -11.89 12.71
CA LYS A 50 -9.32 -11.21 14.01
C LYS A 50 -8.33 -10.06 14.24
N ASP A 51 -7.17 -10.09 13.61
CA ASP A 51 -6.13 -9.07 13.77
C ASP A 51 -6.46 -7.73 13.08
N LEU A 52 -7.56 -7.68 12.32
CA LEU A 52 -8.02 -6.50 11.61
C LEU A 52 -9.32 -5.93 12.22
N GLY A 53 -9.58 -6.19 13.50
CA GLY A 53 -10.78 -5.76 14.21
C GLY A 53 -11.00 -4.24 14.18
N TYR A 54 -9.94 -3.44 14.15
CA TYR A 54 -10.02 -1.99 14.03
C TYR A 54 -10.78 -1.54 12.76
N SER A 55 -10.79 -2.33 11.71
CA SER A 55 -11.45 -1.99 10.44
C SER A 55 -12.98 -2.01 10.51
N TYR A 56 -13.57 -2.53 11.57
CA TYR A 56 -15.03 -2.55 11.76
C TYR A 56 -15.61 -1.25 12.34
N ASN A 57 -14.75 -0.34 12.77
CA ASN A 57 -15.12 1.01 13.18
C ASN A 57 -14.28 2.03 12.42
N LEU A 58 -14.90 3.07 11.87
CA LEU A 58 -14.18 4.01 11.01
C LEU A 58 -13.25 4.92 11.83
N ALA A 59 -13.64 5.31 13.05
CA ALA A 59 -12.78 6.09 13.94
C ALA A 59 -11.55 5.29 14.35
N ASP A 60 -11.74 4.02 14.78
CA ASP A 60 -10.62 3.13 15.10
C ASP A 60 -9.68 2.91 13.90
N THR A 61 -10.25 2.89 12.69
CA THR A 61 -9.45 2.78 11.44
C THR A 61 -8.59 4.04 11.24
N VAL A 62 -9.13 5.21 11.51
CA VAL A 62 -8.41 6.50 11.43
C VAL A 62 -7.29 6.54 12.47
N ASP A 63 -7.59 6.17 13.72
CA ASP A 63 -6.59 6.11 14.79
C ASP A 63 -5.45 5.15 14.46
N TYR A 64 -5.78 3.95 13.97
CA TYR A 64 -4.78 2.98 13.54
C TYR A 64 -3.94 3.50 12.36
N TYR A 65 -4.53 4.27 11.44
CA TYR A 65 -3.80 4.91 10.36
C TYR A 65 -2.82 5.97 10.88
N GLY A 66 -3.19 6.72 11.93
CA GLY A 66 -2.30 7.63 12.65
C GLY A 66 -1.07 6.91 13.19
N LEU A 67 -1.27 5.82 13.95
CA LEU A 67 -0.18 5.00 14.47
C LEU A 67 0.74 4.44 13.36
N TYR A 68 0.14 4.02 12.25
CA TYR A 68 0.91 3.59 11.08
C TYR A 68 1.77 4.74 10.52
N LYS A 69 1.23 5.93 10.37
CA LYS A 69 1.95 7.11 9.87
C LYS A 69 3.15 7.45 10.75
N ASP A 70 2.95 7.49 12.07
CA ASP A 70 4.01 7.79 13.04
C ASP A 70 5.14 6.76 12.98
N LEU A 71 4.78 5.47 12.92
CA LEU A 71 5.76 4.41 12.82
C LEU A 71 6.52 4.43 11.48
N MET A 72 5.84 4.70 10.37
CA MET A 72 6.50 4.83 9.07
C MET A 72 7.38 6.09 9.00
N HIS A 73 7.00 7.17 9.67
CA HIS A 73 7.86 8.34 9.81
C HIS A 73 9.16 7.99 10.56
N PHE A 74 9.07 7.28 11.67
CA PHE A 74 10.23 6.80 12.42
C PHE A 74 11.12 5.88 11.55
N TRP A 75 10.52 4.93 10.82
CA TRP A 75 11.28 4.04 9.94
C TRP A 75 11.96 4.79 8.79
N SER A 76 11.31 5.79 8.21
CA SER A 76 11.88 6.57 7.12
C SER A 76 13.10 7.40 7.56
N GLN A 77 13.17 7.79 8.84
CA GLN A 77 14.36 8.43 9.40
C GLN A 77 15.49 7.42 9.66
N SER A 78 15.15 6.22 10.15
CA SER A 78 16.13 5.20 10.56
C SER A 78 16.66 4.36 9.39
N TYR A 79 15.87 4.20 8.33
CA TYR A 79 16.14 3.31 7.19
C TYR A 79 15.84 3.99 5.84
N SER A 80 16.15 5.28 5.70
CA SER A 80 15.81 6.11 4.52
C SER A 80 16.26 5.50 3.19
N GLU A 81 17.46 4.91 3.16
CA GLU A 81 18.04 4.31 1.94
C GLU A 81 17.43 2.93 1.59
N ARG A 82 16.74 2.32 2.56
CA ARG A 82 16.16 0.98 2.44
C ARG A 82 14.69 0.98 2.09
N ILE A 83 14.02 2.14 2.18
CA ILE A 83 12.57 2.28 2.00
C ILE A 83 12.30 3.17 0.79
N TYR A 84 11.75 2.56 -0.25
CA TYR A 84 11.21 3.29 -1.40
C TYR A 84 9.73 3.58 -1.18
N ASN A 85 9.37 4.85 -1.13
CA ASN A 85 7.98 5.29 -1.00
C ASN A 85 7.32 5.39 -2.38
N LEU A 86 6.43 4.44 -2.69
CA LEU A 86 5.64 4.41 -3.91
C LEU A 86 4.28 5.04 -3.66
N ASP A 87 4.04 6.19 -4.26
CA ASP A 87 2.75 6.86 -4.26
C ASP A 87 1.80 6.15 -5.24
N TYR A 88 0.80 5.47 -4.71
CA TYR A 88 -0.17 4.71 -5.50
C TYR A 88 -1.02 5.62 -6.40
N ASP A 89 -1.37 6.81 -5.93
CA ASP A 89 -2.19 7.73 -6.71
C ASP A 89 -1.42 8.23 -7.93
N LYS A 90 -0.16 8.63 -7.74
CA LYS A 90 0.73 8.97 -8.86
C LYS A 90 0.99 7.78 -9.79
N LEU A 91 1.17 6.57 -9.23
CA LEU A 91 1.33 5.37 -10.04
C LEU A 91 0.12 5.13 -10.95
N THR A 92 -1.09 5.36 -10.45
CA THR A 92 -2.30 5.17 -11.26
C THR A 92 -2.54 6.29 -12.26
N GLU A 93 -2.03 7.49 -12.00
CA GLU A 93 -2.14 8.65 -12.90
C GLU A 93 -1.11 8.60 -14.04
N ASP A 94 0.10 8.16 -13.74
CA ASP A 94 1.24 8.13 -14.66
C ASP A 94 2.07 6.87 -14.43
N GLN A 95 1.54 5.74 -14.91
CA GLN A 95 2.03 4.40 -14.57
C GLN A 95 3.49 4.19 -14.99
N GLU A 96 3.84 4.53 -16.25
CA GLU A 96 5.15 4.19 -16.81
C GLU A 96 6.32 4.82 -16.04
N PRO A 97 6.39 6.14 -15.83
CA PRO A 97 7.52 6.74 -15.11
C PRO A 97 7.59 6.30 -13.64
N GLN A 98 6.45 6.05 -12.98
CA GLN A 98 6.46 5.56 -11.60
C GLN A 98 6.98 4.11 -11.53
N THR A 99 6.60 3.28 -12.50
CA THR A 99 7.08 1.90 -12.60
C THR A 99 8.57 1.85 -12.93
N LEU A 100 9.04 2.70 -13.86
CA LEU A 100 10.47 2.81 -14.20
C LEU A 100 11.32 3.10 -12.97
N ARG A 101 10.96 4.11 -12.17
CA ARG A 101 11.69 4.45 -10.94
C ARG A 101 11.67 3.32 -9.91
N LEU A 102 10.55 2.59 -9.81
CA LEU A 102 10.47 1.43 -8.93
C LEU A 102 11.41 0.32 -9.38
N ILE A 103 11.45 -0.01 -10.67
CA ILE A 103 12.31 -1.04 -11.24
C ILE A 103 13.79 -0.65 -11.08
N GLU A 104 14.13 0.63 -11.29
CA GLU A 104 15.47 1.17 -11.05
C GLU A 104 15.89 1.03 -9.57
N TYR A 105 15.02 1.42 -8.62
CA TYR A 105 15.28 1.22 -7.20
C TYR A 105 15.52 -0.25 -6.85
N LEU A 106 14.76 -1.16 -7.48
CA LEU A 106 14.91 -2.61 -7.26
C LEU A 106 16.15 -3.19 -7.96
N GLU A 107 16.88 -2.40 -8.76
CA GLU A 107 18.04 -2.83 -9.55
C GLU A 107 17.69 -4.01 -10.50
N LEU A 108 16.50 -3.98 -11.05
CA LEU A 108 16.00 -4.97 -11.99
C LEU A 108 16.03 -4.43 -13.43
N ASN A 109 16.14 -5.34 -14.37
CA ASN A 109 15.99 -4.98 -15.78
C ASN A 109 14.54 -4.64 -16.10
N TRP A 110 14.35 -3.65 -16.96
CA TRP A 110 13.03 -3.30 -17.46
C TRP A 110 12.45 -4.42 -18.32
N GLU A 111 11.16 -4.68 -18.12
CA GLU A 111 10.34 -5.54 -18.97
C GLU A 111 9.00 -4.84 -19.24
N ASP A 112 8.55 -4.81 -20.50
CA ASP A 112 7.27 -4.18 -20.87
C ASP A 112 6.07 -4.80 -20.17
N ALA A 113 6.20 -6.06 -19.73
CA ALA A 113 5.21 -6.74 -18.89
C ALA A 113 4.91 -6.00 -17.56
N CYS A 114 5.82 -5.16 -17.07
CA CYS A 114 5.62 -4.33 -15.87
C CYS A 114 4.46 -3.34 -16.03
N LEU A 115 4.14 -2.91 -17.25
CA LEU A 115 3.01 -2.02 -17.55
C LEU A 115 1.67 -2.75 -17.70
N ALA A 116 1.69 -4.08 -17.72
CA ALA A 116 0.50 -4.90 -17.89
C ALA A 116 0.32 -5.94 -16.76
N PRO A 117 0.31 -5.52 -15.47
CA PRO A 117 0.27 -6.43 -14.32
C PRO A 117 -0.99 -7.31 -14.31
N GLN A 118 -2.08 -6.87 -14.92
CA GLN A 118 -3.33 -7.63 -15.06
C GLN A 118 -3.16 -8.92 -15.89
N ASN A 119 -2.14 -8.99 -16.74
CA ASN A 119 -1.85 -10.16 -17.57
C ASN A 119 -1.12 -11.28 -16.79
N ASN A 120 -0.66 -10.99 -15.57
CA ASN A 120 0.00 -11.97 -14.72
C ASN A 120 -0.98 -13.09 -14.33
N LYS A 121 -0.62 -14.34 -14.65
CA LYS A 121 -1.47 -15.53 -14.41
C LYS A 121 -1.30 -16.14 -13.02
N ARG A 122 -0.39 -15.60 -12.18
CA ARG A 122 -0.17 -16.11 -10.82
C ARG A 122 -1.48 -16.10 -10.03
N SER A 123 -1.74 -17.17 -9.29
CA SER A 123 -2.92 -17.25 -8.42
C SER A 123 -2.85 -16.18 -7.32
N VAL A 124 -3.93 -15.44 -7.14
CA VAL A 124 -4.09 -14.42 -6.11
C VAL A 124 -5.22 -14.86 -5.17
N LYS A 125 -4.88 -15.05 -3.89
CA LYS A 125 -5.82 -15.50 -2.84
C LYS A 125 -6.15 -14.38 -1.85
N THR A 126 -6.33 -13.15 -2.34
CA THR A 126 -6.62 -12.00 -1.48
C THR A 126 -7.97 -11.39 -1.83
N ALA A 127 -8.51 -10.54 -0.95
CA ALA A 127 -9.75 -9.79 -1.19
C ALA A 127 -9.74 -8.98 -2.49
N SER A 128 -8.55 -8.64 -3.01
CA SER A 128 -8.38 -7.88 -4.26
C SER A 128 -8.30 -8.76 -5.52
N GLN A 129 -8.66 -10.06 -5.44
CA GLN A 129 -8.51 -10.99 -6.57
C GLN A 129 -9.11 -10.49 -7.89
N GLN A 130 -10.27 -9.86 -7.86
CA GLN A 130 -10.92 -9.31 -9.05
C GLN A 130 -10.21 -8.04 -9.54
N GLN A 131 -9.76 -7.19 -8.63
CA GLN A 131 -9.13 -5.90 -8.96
C GLN A 131 -7.79 -6.09 -9.66
N VAL A 132 -6.96 -7.05 -9.23
CA VAL A 132 -5.64 -7.29 -9.84
C VAL A 132 -5.71 -7.84 -11.26
N ARG A 133 -6.90 -8.22 -11.74
CA ARG A 133 -7.16 -8.65 -13.13
C ARG A 133 -7.67 -7.53 -14.03
N GLN A 134 -7.85 -6.35 -13.48
CA GLN A 134 -8.24 -5.17 -14.25
C GLN A 134 -6.99 -4.35 -14.59
N LYS A 135 -7.06 -3.62 -15.70
CA LYS A 135 -6.03 -2.61 -16.00
C LYS A 135 -5.96 -1.59 -14.87
N VAL A 136 -4.77 -1.06 -14.64
CA VAL A 136 -4.60 0.06 -13.72
C VAL A 136 -5.55 1.20 -14.14
N TYR A 137 -6.32 1.71 -13.19
CA TYR A 137 -7.32 2.75 -13.45
C TYR A 137 -7.18 3.91 -12.46
N LYS A 138 -7.52 5.11 -12.91
CA LYS A 138 -7.40 6.36 -12.16
C LYS A 138 -8.63 6.60 -11.26
N GLY A 139 -8.46 7.46 -10.26
CA GLY A 139 -9.57 8.01 -9.48
C GLY A 139 -10.11 7.12 -8.36
N SER A 140 -9.53 5.94 -8.12
CA SER A 140 -10.00 5.05 -7.05
C SER A 140 -9.93 5.68 -5.65
N SER A 141 -9.02 6.63 -5.44
CA SER A 141 -8.85 7.36 -4.19
C SER A 141 -9.86 8.48 -3.97
N GLN A 142 -10.70 8.76 -4.95
CA GLN A 142 -11.79 9.74 -4.81
C GLN A 142 -13.15 9.08 -4.48
N ALA A 143 -13.23 7.75 -4.51
CA ALA A 143 -14.49 7.02 -4.39
C ALA A 143 -15.21 7.20 -3.03
N TRP A 144 -14.49 7.55 -1.98
CA TRP A 144 -15.04 7.82 -0.64
C TRP A 144 -15.81 9.15 -0.58
N ARG A 145 -15.47 10.15 -1.43
CA ARG A 145 -16.03 11.49 -1.39
C ARG A 145 -17.56 11.53 -1.54
N LYS A 146 -18.14 10.59 -2.27
CA LYS A 146 -19.60 10.47 -2.38
C LYS A 146 -20.29 10.13 -1.06
N TYR A 147 -19.54 9.65 -0.08
CA TYR A 147 -20.03 9.32 1.26
C TYR A 147 -19.66 10.40 2.28
N GLU A 148 -18.81 11.37 1.92
CA GLU A 148 -18.32 12.44 2.80
C GLU A 148 -19.42 13.13 3.61
N PRO A 149 -20.61 13.45 3.06
CA PRO A 149 -21.69 14.06 3.83
C PRO A 149 -22.25 13.19 4.96
N PHE A 150 -21.93 11.91 5.00
CA PHE A 150 -22.42 10.94 5.98
C PHE A 150 -21.31 10.49 6.95
N LEU A 151 -20.14 11.12 6.91
CA LEU A 151 -18.97 10.68 7.66
C LEU A 151 -18.66 11.57 8.89
N ASP A 152 -19.50 12.58 9.16
CA ASP A 152 -19.45 13.45 10.35
C ASP A 152 -18.03 13.98 10.69
N GLY A 153 -17.23 14.29 9.65
CA GLY A 153 -15.87 14.82 9.84
C GLY A 153 -14.83 13.84 10.40
N VAL A 154 -15.12 12.53 10.40
CA VAL A 154 -14.21 11.51 10.96
C VAL A 154 -12.79 11.53 10.37
N PHE A 155 -12.63 12.07 9.15
CA PHE A 155 -11.33 12.20 8.49
C PHE A 155 -10.61 13.53 8.74
N ASP A 156 -11.17 14.43 9.55
CA ASP A 156 -10.54 15.73 9.79
C ASP A 156 -9.16 15.60 10.46
N GLY A 157 -8.99 14.57 11.32
CA GLY A 157 -7.71 14.24 11.93
C GLY A 157 -6.63 13.69 10.96
N LEU A 158 -6.99 13.37 9.72
CA LEU A 158 -6.03 12.89 8.70
C LEU A 158 -5.39 14.01 7.88
N LYS A 159 -5.86 15.26 8.04
CA LYS A 159 -5.46 16.43 7.25
C LYS A 159 -4.19 17.14 7.79
N VAL A 160 -3.46 16.50 8.72
CA VAL A 160 -2.25 17.05 9.34
C VAL A 160 -0.99 16.64 8.58
#